data_34a40c00cd787e7f214919dc85efc672
#
_entry.id   34a40c00cd787e7f214919dc85efc672
#
_cell.length_a   1.000
_cell.length_b   1.000
_cell.length_c   1.000
_cell.angle_alpha   90.00
_cell.angle_beta   90.00
_cell.angle_gamma   90.00
#
_symmetry.space_group_name_H-M   'P 1'
#
loop_
_entity.id
_entity.type
_entity.pdbx_description
1 polymer ?
#
loop_
_entity_poly.entity_id
_entity_poly.type
_entity_poly.pdbx_seq_one_letter_code
_entity_poly.pdbx_strand_id
1 'polypeptide(L)'
;MAKRVDSDGGGATTEVRTSTGRDQKLEQLRRRRQEVLDGGPGAAEGGPAVRARLAALLDEGSFVELDMFATSRAADFGMDQVRVAGDGAVAGFGTIDGREVAVYALDATVLEGAIGEVTAEKIAKLQDLALRSRIPLVAIDDAAGPRLAEGLAALAGRTELLARKVRASGVIPQLSVLTGGSATPGALAPAVADLTFEVGGSGGSPHFRFLDEAACWAG
;
A
#
# COMPACT_ATOMS: atom_id res chain seq x y z
N MET A 1 33.97 67.29 33.18
CA MET A 1 34.82 66.27 32.59
C MET A 1 34.01 64.96 32.66
N ALA A 2 33.25 64.64 31.64
CA ALA A 2 32.32 63.52 31.62
C ALA A 2 32.95 62.41 30.76
N LYS A 3 33.03 61.23 31.31
CA LYS A 3 33.59 60.05 30.65
C LYS A 3 32.40 59.18 30.10
N ARG A 4 32.33 59.08 28.80
CA ARG A 4 31.39 58.19 28.05
C ARG A 4 31.86 56.75 28.21
N VAL A 5 30.97 55.86 28.55
CA VAL A 5 31.19 54.42 28.49
C VAL A 5 30.26 53.90 27.43
N ASP A 6 30.84 53.51 26.30
CA ASP A 6 30.16 52.73 25.26
C ASP A 6 30.05 51.28 25.75
N SER A 7 28.85 50.78 25.88
CA SER A 7 28.58 49.34 26.07
C SER A 7 27.89 48.82 24.81
N ASP A 8 28.71 48.34 23.91
CA ASP A 8 28.29 47.48 22.79
C ASP A 8 28.00 46.11 23.34
N GLY A 9 26.77 45.62 23.19
CA GLY A 9 26.30 44.33 23.68
C GLY A 9 25.19 43.83 22.79
N GLY A 10 25.57 43.44 21.57
CA GLY A 10 24.67 42.73 20.66
C GLY A 10 24.23 41.38 21.23
N GLY A 11 23.16 41.37 22.01
CA GLY A 11 22.47 40.18 22.42
C GLY A 11 21.68 39.59 21.25
N ALA A 12 22.24 38.58 20.59
CA ALA A 12 21.47 37.73 19.72
C ALA A 12 20.44 36.98 20.59
N THR A 13 19.23 37.48 20.61
CA THR A 13 18.09 36.80 21.17
C THR A 13 17.77 35.61 20.25
N THR A 14 18.32 34.45 20.60
CA THR A 14 17.86 33.18 20.04
C THR A 14 16.41 33.01 20.52
N GLU A 15 15.44 33.34 19.67
CA GLU A 15 14.04 32.98 19.88
C GLU A 15 13.95 31.48 19.97
N VAL A 16 13.93 30.94 21.18
CA VAL A 16 13.51 29.56 21.43
C VAL A 16 12.02 29.50 21.10
N ARG A 17 11.69 29.17 19.86
CA ARG A 17 10.31 28.83 19.46
C ARG A 17 9.88 27.65 20.28
N THR A 18 9.19 27.89 21.37
CA THR A 18 8.46 26.84 22.10
C THR A 18 7.45 26.24 21.14
N SER A 19 7.73 25.02 20.64
CA SER A 19 6.80 24.30 19.78
C SER A 19 5.49 24.11 20.54
N THR A 20 4.40 24.63 19.98
CA THR A 20 3.06 24.40 20.56
C THR A 20 2.74 22.91 20.48
N GLY A 21 1.90 22.40 21.37
CA GLY A 21 1.51 20.99 21.35
C GLY A 21 0.96 20.50 20.00
N ARG A 22 0.49 21.45 19.15
CA ARG A 22 0.12 21.22 17.75
C ARG A 22 1.34 20.90 16.88
N ASP A 23 2.41 21.65 17.01
CA ASP A 23 3.63 21.47 16.22
C ASP A 23 4.30 20.14 16.55
N GLN A 24 4.28 19.75 17.82
CA GLN A 24 4.79 18.43 18.26
C GLN A 24 3.96 17.27 17.68
N LYS A 25 2.63 17.38 17.64
CA LYS A 25 1.76 16.38 17.04
C LYS A 25 1.97 16.29 15.53
N LEU A 26 2.15 17.41 14.86
CA LEU A 26 2.42 17.46 13.43
C LEU A 26 3.76 16.80 13.10
N GLU A 27 4.79 17.05 13.89
CA GLU A 27 6.10 16.46 13.72
C GLU A 27 6.07 14.93 13.96
N GLN A 28 5.33 14.47 14.99
CA GLN A 28 5.10 13.05 15.21
C GLN A 28 4.39 12.39 14.02
N LEU A 29 3.40 13.05 13.42
CA LEU A 29 2.69 12.53 12.25
C LEU A 29 3.61 12.44 11.04
N ARG A 30 4.43 13.46 10.79
CA ARG A 30 5.42 13.46 9.71
C ARG A 30 6.43 12.34 9.88
N ARG A 31 6.94 12.15 11.10
CA ARG A 31 7.87 11.07 11.42
C ARG A 31 7.25 9.70 11.17
N ARG A 32 6.03 9.45 11.67
CA ARG A 32 5.31 8.20 11.39
C ARG A 32 5.08 7.99 9.92
N ARG A 33 4.72 9.05 9.19
CA ARG A 33 4.56 8.95 7.73
C ARG A 33 5.87 8.54 7.05
N GLN A 34 6.99 9.12 7.45
CA GLN A 34 8.29 8.78 6.89
C GLN A 34 8.67 7.33 7.20
N GLU A 35 8.48 6.88 8.45
CA GLU A 35 8.69 5.49 8.84
C GLU A 35 7.90 4.49 7.98
N VAL A 36 6.64 4.83 7.61
CA VAL A 36 5.83 4.01 6.71
C VAL A 36 6.37 4.03 5.28
N LEU A 37 6.78 5.21 4.80
CA LEU A 37 7.34 5.35 3.44
C LEU A 37 8.66 4.60 3.28
N ASP A 38 9.46 4.54 4.34
CA ASP A 38 10.73 3.81 4.39
C ASP A 38 10.53 2.28 4.58
N GLY A 39 9.28 1.83 4.76
CA GLY A 39 8.92 0.41 4.88
C GLY A 39 8.90 -0.14 6.30
N GLY A 40 9.20 0.68 7.32
CA GLY A 40 9.18 0.27 8.71
C GLY A 40 10.31 -0.70 9.11
N PRO A 41 10.28 -1.24 10.34
CA PRO A 41 11.28 -2.19 10.82
C PRO A 41 11.27 -3.47 9.98
N GLY A 42 12.39 -3.80 9.34
CA GLY A 42 12.54 -4.99 8.51
C GLY A 42 12.40 -4.76 7.00
N ALA A 43 12.23 -3.52 6.56
CA ALA A 43 12.27 -3.21 5.13
C ALA A 43 13.66 -3.53 4.54
N ALA A 44 13.68 -4.11 3.35
CA ALA A 44 14.89 -4.27 2.58
C ALA A 44 15.52 -2.90 2.25
N GLU A 45 16.86 -2.84 2.12
CA GLU A 45 17.55 -1.64 1.70
C GLU A 45 16.95 -1.14 0.36
N GLY A 46 16.49 0.11 0.32
CA GLY A 46 15.86 0.71 -0.86
C GLY A 46 14.35 0.95 -0.74
N GLY A 47 13.76 0.68 0.41
CA GLY A 47 12.32 0.82 0.65
C GLY A 47 11.50 -0.34 0.07
N PRO A 48 10.19 -0.39 0.31
CA PRO A 48 9.36 -1.50 -0.15
C PRO A 48 9.26 -1.46 -1.69
N ALA A 49 9.62 -2.58 -2.32
CA ALA A 49 9.54 -2.74 -3.78
C ALA A 49 8.13 -2.42 -4.33
N VAL A 50 7.10 -2.62 -3.52
CA VAL A 50 5.71 -2.28 -3.84
C VAL A 50 5.51 -0.79 -4.15
N ARG A 51 6.16 0.11 -3.40
CA ARG A 51 6.05 1.56 -3.64
C ARG A 51 6.77 1.99 -4.91
N ALA A 52 7.92 1.36 -5.22
CA ALA A 52 8.63 1.59 -6.47
C ALA A 52 7.80 1.13 -7.68
N ARG A 53 7.10 0.00 -7.58
CA ARG A 53 6.16 -0.48 -8.62
C ARG A 53 5.01 0.51 -8.83
N LEU A 54 4.42 1.03 -7.76
CA LEU A 54 3.37 2.05 -7.86
C LEU A 54 3.88 3.35 -8.47
N ALA A 55 5.08 3.80 -8.08
CA ALA A 55 5.70 5.00 -8.64
C ALA A 55 6.06 4.86 -10.14
N ALA A 56 6.36 3.64 -10.59
CA ALA A 56 6.62 3.35 -12.00
C ALA A 56 5.32 3.27 -12.85
N LEU A 57 4.18 2.98 -12.22
CA LEU A 57 2.89 2.85 -12.88
C LEU A 57 2.13 4.17 -12.96
N LEU A 58 2.19 4.99 -11.90
CA LEU A 58 1.39 6.18 -11.72
C LEU A 58 2.14 7.44 -12.15
N ASP A 59 1.40 8.47 -12.54
CA ASP A 59 1.95 9.78 -12.81
C ASP A 59 2.63 10.36 -11.56
N GLU A 60 3.74 11.05 -11.75
CA GLU A 60 4.53 11.62 -10.66
C GLU A 60 3.69 12.53 -9.75
N GLY A 61 3.74 12.27 -8.45
CA GLY A 61 3.04 13.07 -7.44
C GLY A 61 1.52 12.89 -7.39
N SER A 62 0.92 12.04 -8.24
CA SER A 62 -0.53 11.84 -8.30
C SER A 62 -1.06 10.94 -7.19
N PHE A 63 -0.22 10.11 -6.57
CA PHE A 63 -0.68 9.07 -5.64
C PHE A 63 -1.12 9.61 -4.28
N VAL A 64 -2.33 9.30 -3.91
CA VAL A 64 -2.92 9.59 -2.59
C VAL A 64 -3.24 8.28 -1.89
N GLU A 65 -2.43 7.93 -0.89
CA GLU A 65 -2.58 6.68 -0.13
C GLU A 65 -3.72 6.77 0.89
N LEU A 66 -4.50 5.69 0.98
CA LEU A 66 -5.54 5.48 1.98
C LEU A 66 -5.02 4.59 3.11
N ASP A 67 -5.44 4.91 4.35
CA ASP A 67 -5.23 4.08 5.54
C ASP A 67 -3.77 3.61 5.74
N MET A 68 -2.80 4.49 5.41
CA MET A 68 -1.37 4.17 5.47
C MET A 68 -0.87 3.78 6.88
N PHE A 69 -1.59 4.18 7.93
CA PHE A 69 -1.26 3.89 9.32
C PHE A 69 -2.05 2.71 9.91
N ALA A 70 -2.91 2.07 9.12
CA ALA A 70 -3.64 0.90 9.56
C ALA A 70 -2.67 -0.25 9.88
N THR A 71 -2.91 -0.97 10.97
CA THR A 71 -2.09 -2.11 11.39
C THR A 71 -3.00 -3.28 11.76
N SER A 72 -2.49 -4.51 11.67
CA SER A 72 -3.22 -5.70 12.11
C SER A 72 -3.76 -5.53 13.54
N ARG A 73 -4.96 -6.04 13.76
CA ARG A 73 -5.61 -6.14 15.10
C ARG A 73 -5.39 -7.50 15.75
N ALA A 74 -4.81 -8.45 15.02
CA ALA A 74 -4.55 -9.78 15.54
C ALA A 74 -3.56 -9.73 16.71
N ALA A 75 -3.85 -10.51 17.75
CA ALA A 75 -3.00 -10.64 18.93
C ALA A 75 -2.55 -12.09 19.15
N ASP A 76 -3.27 -13.06 18.57
CA ASP A 76 -2.97 -14.48 18.72
C ASP A 76 -1.73 -14.87 17.91
N PHE A 77 -1.09 -15.98 18.31
CA PHE A 77 0.10 -16.54 17.63
C PHE A 77 1.28 -15.56 17.48
N GLY A 78 1.42 -14.58 18.38
CA GLY A 78 2.50 -13.59 18.35
C GLY A 78 2.31 -12.46 17.33
N MET A 79 1.13 -12.33 16.74
CA MET A 79 0.82 -11.28 15.77
C MET A 79 0.84 -9.87 16.37
N ASP A 80 0.71 -9.74 17.68
CA ASP A 80 0.87 -8.48 18.41
C ASP A 80 2.29 -7.90 18.30
N GLN A 81 3.29 -8.73 18.03
CA GLN A 81 4.70 -8.35 17.85
C GLN A 81 5.01 -7.98 16.38
N VAL A 82 4.15 -8.35 15.45
CA VAL A 82 4.35 -8.15 13.99
C VAL A 82 3.33 -7.13 13.48
N ARG A 83 3.42 -5.89 13.99
CA ARG A 83 2.54 -4.79 13.55
C ARG A 83 3.28 -3.91 12.56
N VAL A 84 2.99 -4.09 11.28
CA VAL A 84 3.52 -3.27 10.20
C VAL A 84 2.47 -2.25 9.78
N ALA A 85 2.87 -0.99 9.64
CA ALA A 85 1.98 0.05 9.14
C ALA A 85 1.60 -0.23 7.67
N GLY A 86 0.32 -0.05 7.35
CA GLY A 86 -0.24 -0.44 6.06
C GLY A 86 -0.67 -1.91 5.98
N ASP A 87 -0.32 -2.74 6.96
CA ASP A 87 -0.68 -4.16 7.09
C ASP A 87 -0.41 -4.98 5.81
N GLY A 88 0.74 -4.71 5.15
CA GLY A 88 1.16 -5.43 3.94
C GLY A 88 0.44 -5.01 2.66
N ALA A 89 -0.35 -3.94 2.66
CA ALA A 89 -0.95 -3.41 1.46
C ALA A 89 -0.77 -1.89 1.35
N VAL A 90 -0.44 -1.43 0.16
CA VAL A 90 -0.49 -0.01 -0.22
C VAL A 90 -1.71 0.17 -1.12
N ALA A 91 -2.65 1.02 -0.75
CA ALA A 91 -3.90 1.22 -1.46
C ALA A 91 -4.23 2.71 -1.55
N GLY A 92 -4.74 3.17 -2.70
CA GLY A 92 -5.03 4.59 -2.90
C GLY A 92 -5.52 4.90 -4.30
N PHE A 93 -5.48 6.18 -4.61
CA PHE A 93 -5.85 6.74 -5.91
C PHE A 93 -4.64 7.43 -6.53
N GLY A 94 -4.59 7.44 -7.86
CA GLY A 94 -3.61 8.19 -8.62
C GLY A 94 -4.10 8.39 -10.05
N THR A 95 -3.21 8.83 -10.92
CA THR A 95 -3.48 8.93 -12.35
C THR A 95 -2.49 8.13 -13.16
N ILE A 96 -2.92 7.67 -14.34
CA ILE A 96 -2.09 7.08 -15.38
C ILE A 96 -2.40 7.86 -16.67
N ASP A 97 -1.42 8.55 -17.23
CA ASP A 97 -1.61 9.46 -18.36
C ASP A 97 -2.77 10.44 -18.14
N GLY A 98 -2.86 11.02 -16.94
CA GLY A 98 -3.89 11.96 -16.50
C GLY A 98 -5.27 11.34 -16.23
N ARG A 99 -5.44 10.03 -16.34
CA ARG A 99 -6.72 9.34 -16.05
C ARG A 99 -6.74 8.80 -14.63
N GLU A 100 -7.80 9.09 -13.90
CA GLU A 100 -7.97 8.61 -12.52
C GLU A 100 -8.10 7.09 -12.46
N VAL A 101 -7.36 6.49 -11.52
CA VAL A 101 -7.40 5.06 -11.22
C VAL A 101 -7.37 4.82 -9.72
N ALA A 102 -8.07 3.80 -9.28
CA ALA A 102 -7.87 3.21 -7.95
C ALA A 102 -6.82 2.11 -8.07
N VAL A 103 -5.86 2.06 -7.17
CA VAL A 103 -4.79 1.07 -7.21
C VAL A 103 -4.50 0.52 -5.83
N TYR A 104 -4.28 -0.79 -5.74
CA TYR A 104 -3.67 -1.39 -4.57
C TYR A 104 -2.52 -2.31 -4.99
N ALA A 105 -1.56 -2.46 -4.09
CA ALA A 105 -0.44 -3.37 -4.27
C ALA A 105 -0.16 -4.10 -2.96
N LEU A 106 0.05 -5.41 -3.04
CA LEU A 106 0.41 -6.26 -1.92
C LEU A 106 1.93 -6.34 -1.80
N ASP A 107 2.41 -6.27 -0.57
CA ASP A 107 3.84 -6.28 -0.26
C ASP A 107 4.24 -7.68 0.22
N ALA A 108 4.86 -8.46 -0.66
CA ALA A 108 5.34 -9.80 -0.35
C ALA A 108 6.40 -9.85 0.78
N THR A 109 7.05 -8.73 1.08
CA THR A 109 8.02 -8.66 2.19
C THR A 109 7.34 -8.63 3.56
N VAL A 110 6.04 -8.31 3.60
CA VAL A 110 5.23 -8.28 4.82
C VAL A 110 4.37 -9.54 4.87
N LEU A 111 4.75 -10.49 5.73
CA LEU A 111 4.01 -11.74 5.92
C LEU A 111 3.67 -12.45 4.58
N GLU A 112 4.64 -12.48 3.65
CA GLU A 112 4.52 -13.10 2.33
C GLU A 112 3.37 -12.52 1.47
N GLY A 113 2.98 -11.28 1.69
CA GLY A 113 1.83 -10.66 1.04
C GLY A 113 0.48 -11.24 1.48
N ALA A 114 0.45 -12.00 2.58
CA ALA A 114 -0.78 -12.63 3.05
C ALA A 114 -1.83 -11.60 3.48
N ILE A 115 -3.06 -11.81 3.04
CA ILE A 115 -4.19 -10.91 3.28
C ILE A 115 -4.80 -11.21 4.65
N GLY A 116 -4.65 -10.28 5.59
CA GLY A 116 -5.31 -10.29 6.89
C GLY A 116 -6.65 -9.54 6.88
N GLU A 117 -7.30 -9.46 8.03
CA GLU A 117 -8.56 -8.74 8.22
C GLU A 117 -8.44 -7.27 7.83
N VAL A 118 -7.43 -6.56 8.38
CA VAL A 118 -7.24 -5.12 8.14
C VAL A 118 -6.79 -4.84 6.70
N THR A 119 -5.92 -5.70 6.14
CA THR A 119 -5.55 -5.65 4.72
C THR A 119 -6.80 -5.74 3.85
N ALA A 120 -7.69 -6.69 4.13
CA ALA A 120 -8.93 -6.89 3.37
C ALA A 120 -9.87 -5.69 3.51
N GLU A 121 -10.07 -5.15 4.72
CA GLU A 121 -10.91 -3.95 4.94
C GLU A 121 -10.40 -2.75 4.15
N LYS A 122 -9.08 -2.52 4.13
CA LYS A 122 -8.44 -1.44 3.39
C LYS A 122 -8.69 -1.56 1.88
N ILE A 123 -8.50 -2.75 1.31
CA ILE A 123 -8.74 -3.02 -0.10
C ILE A 123 -10.24 -2.94 -0.42
N ALA A 124 -11.11 -3.50 0.42
CA ALA A 124 -12.57 -3.44 0.27
C ALA A 124 -13.08 -2.00 0.21
N LYS A 125 -12.58 -1.14 1.08
CA LYS A 125 -12.88 0.31 1.07
C LYS A 125 -12.49 0.95 -0.26
N LEU A 126 -11.30 0.63 -0.78
CA LEU A 126 -10.85 1.12 -2.09
C LEU A 126 -11.76 0.62 -3.22
N GLN A 127 -12.12 -0.67 -3.23
CA GLN A 127 -13.02 -1.26 -4.23
C GLN A 127 -14.39 -0.57 -4.22
N ASP A 128 -14.96 -0.34 -3.03
CA ASP A 128 -16.24 0.35 -2.89
C ASP A 128 -16.16 1.83 -3.37
N LEU A 129 -15.03 2.50 -3.14
CA LEU A 129 -14.78 3.85 -3.64
C LEU A 129 -14.62 3.87 -5.16
N ALA A 130 -13.81 2.96 -5.73
CA ALA A 130 -13.62 2.83 -7.17
C ALA A 130 -14.95 2.60 -7.91
N LEU A 131 -15.78 1.68 -7.39
CA LEU A 131 -17.09 1.37 -7.95
C LEU A 131 -18.04 2.59 -7.91
N ARG A 132 -18.05 3.32 -6.81
CA ARG A 132 -18.89 4.54 -6.68
C ARG A 132 -18.43 5.67 -7.59
N SER A 133 -17.12 5.87 -7.71
CA SER A 133 -16.53 6.90 -8.57
C SER A 133 -16.47 6.49 -10.05
N ARG A 134 -16.78 5.23 -10.36
CA ARG A 134 -16.73 4.66 -11.71
C ARG A 134 -15.35 4.80 -12.37
N ILE A 135 -14.28 4.60 -11.60
CA ILE A 135 -12.90 4.61 -12.07
C ILE A 135 -12.34 3.19 -12.14
N PRO A 136 -11.38 2.91 -13.03
CA PRO A 136 -10.72 1.62 -13.11
C PRO A 136 -10.04 1.21 -11.79
N LEU A 137 -10.02 -0.09 -11.52
CA LEU A 137 -9.30 -0.68 -10.39
C LEU A 137 -8.10 -1.47 -10.91
N VAL A 138 -6.90 -1.12 -10.46
CA VAL A 138 -5.66 -1.84 -10.76
C VAL A 138 -5.17 -2.53 -9.51
N ALA A 139 -4.96 -3.83 -9.59
CA ALA A 139 -4.43 -4.67 -8.54
C ALA A 139 -3.01 -5.12 -8.89
N ILE A 140 -2.02 -4.85 -8.05
CA ILE A 140 -0.70 -5.47 -8.13
C ILE A 140 -0.68 -6.59 -7.10
N ASP A 141 -0.93 -7.79 -7.57
CA ASP A 141 -1.11 -8.97 -6.73
C ASP A 141 0.22 -9.74 -6.59
N ASP A 142 0.74 -9.77 -5.37
CA ASP A 142 1.93 -10.54 -4.97
C ASP A 142 1.62 -11.21 -3.62
N ALA A 143 0.61 -12.09 -3.62
CA ALA A 143 -0.02 -12.58 -2.41
C ALA A 143 0.09 -14.10 -2.22
N ALA A 144 0.48 -14.52 -1.02
CA ALA A 144 0.45 -15.93 -0.61
C ALA A 144 -0.96 -16.47 -0.27
N GLY A 145 -1.98 -15.62 -0.25
CA GLY A 145 -3.34 -16.02 0.10
C GLY A 145 -3.85 -15.42 1.41
N PRO A 146 -4.79 -16.04 2.12
CA PRO A 146 -5.26 -15.55 3.41
C PRO A 146 -4.20 -15.75 4.50
N ARG A 147 -4.10 -14.79 5.42
CA ARG A 147 -3.19 -14.85 6.58
C ARG A 147 -3.72 -15.87 7.60
N LEU A 148 -3.17 -17.09 7.58
CA LEU A 148 -3.66 -18.21 8.38
C LEU A 148 -3.66 -17.93 9.88
N ALA A 149 -2.71 -17.13 10.38
CA ALA A 149 -2.64 -16.74 11.80
C ALA A 149 -3.86 -15.92 12.27
N GLU A 150 -4.63 -15.33 11.36
CA GLU A 150 -5.86 -14.60 11.66
C GLU A 150 -7.13 -15.45 11.46
N GLY A 151 -6.99 -16.71 11.07
CA GLY A 151 -8.06 -17.69 11.00
C GLY A 151 -9.24 -17.26 10.12
N LEU A 152 -10.45 -17.36 10.68
CA LEU A 152 -11.69 -17.06 9.94
C LEU A 152 -11.82 -15.58 9.54
N ALA A 153 -11.23 -14.65 10.27
CA ALA A 153 -11.29 -13.23 9.93
C ALA A 153 -10.60 -12.93 8.59
N ALA A 154 -9.42 -13.50 8.36
CA ALA A 154 -8.71 -13.37 7.09
C ALA A 154 -9.48 -14.04 5.93
N LEU A 155 -10.08 -15.21 6.16
CA LEU A 155 -10.88 -15.91 5.14
C LEU A 155 -12.14 -15.11 4.79
N ALA A 156 -12.86 -14.59 5.78
CA ALA A 156 -14.03 -13.75 5.59
C ALA A 156 -13.66 -12.48 4.80
N GLY A 157 -12.58 -11.78 5.21
CA GLY A 157 -12.07 -10.61 4.51
C GLY A 157 -11.79 -10.89 3.02
N ARG A 158 -11.12 -11.99 2.73
CA ARG A 158 -10.84 -12.39 1.34
C ARG A 158 -12.11 -12.67 0.53
N THR A 159 -13.10 -13.34 1.14
CA THR A 159 -14.39 -13.60 0.49
C THR A 159 -15.11 -12.30 0.15
N GLU A 160 -15.05 -11.31 1.05
CA GLU A 160 -15.61 -9.99 0.83
C GLU A 160 -14.93 -9.24 -0.33
N LEU A 161 -13.59 -9.36 -0.49
CA LEU A 161 -12.88 -8.79 -1.63
C LEU A 161 -13.35 -9.39 -2.95
N LEU A 162 -13.50 -10.72 -2.99
CA LEU A 162 -13.97 -11.42 -4.18
C LEU A 162 -15.41 -11.02 -4.54
N ALA A 163 -16.30 -10.95 -3.55
CA ALA A 163 -17.69 -10.52 -3.75
C ALA A 163 -17.77 -9.09 -4.33
N ARG A 164 -16.87 -8.20 -3.93
CA ARG A 164 -16.78 -6.84 -4.50
C ARG A 164 -16.25 -6.85 -5.93
N LYS A 165 -15.24 -7.66 -6.24
CA LYS A 165 -14.76 -7.83 -7.61
C LYS A 165 -15.89 -8.30 -8.54
N VAL A 166 -16.66 -9.30 -8.11
CA VAL A 166 -17.82 -9.79 -8.89
C VAL A 166 -18.87 -8.70 -9.09
N ARG A 167 -19.18 -7.90 -8.06
CA ARG A 167 -20.13 -6.79 -8.20
C ARG A 167 -19.62 -5.66 -9.09
N ALA A 168 -18.33 -5.48 -9.19
CA ALA A 168 -17.69 -4.46 -10.02
C ALA A 168 -17.53 -4.92 -11.49
N SER A 169 -17.61 -6.23 -11.75
CA SER A 169 -17.49 -6.82 -13.08
C SER A 169 -18.54 -6.25 -14.05
N GLY A 170 -18.10 -5.80 -15.20
CA GLY A 170 -18.95 -5.14 -16.19
C GLY A 170 -19.38 -3.71 -15.84
N VAL A 171 -18.98 -3.16 -14.68
CA VAL A 171 -19.30 -1.79 -14.24
C VAL A 171 -18.09 -0.87 -14.32
N ILE A 172 -16.94 -1.34 -13.84
CA ILE A 172 -15.64 -0.66 -13.94
C ILE A 172 -14.58 -1.63 -14.46
N PRO A 173 -13.59 -1.17 -15.24
CA PRO A 173 -12.47 -2.00 -15.63
C PRO A 173 -11.67 -2.48 -14.42
N GLN A 174 -11.37 -3.76 -14.36
CA GLN A 174 -10.55 -4.39 -13.33
C GLN A 174 -9.33 -5.04 -13.95
N LEU A 175 -8.15 -4.53 -13.59
CA LEU A 175 -6.87 -5.02 -14.09
C LEU A 175 -6.12 -5.69 -12.95
N SER A 176 -5.51 -6.83 -13.20
CA SER A 176 -4.62 -7.52 -12.25
C SER A 176 -3.22 -7.67 -12.84
N VAL A 177 -2.21 -7.34 -12.05
CA VAL A 177 -0.80 -7.48 -12.41
C VAL A 177 -0.15 -8.42 -11.42
N LEU A 178 0.27 -9.59 -11.89
CA LEU A 178 0.98 -10.59 -11.09
C LEU A 178 2.48 -10.30 -11.17
N THR A 179 3.12 -10.04 -10.03
CA THR A 179 4.54 -9.65 -9.97
C THR A 179 5.45 -10.68 -9.28
N GLY A 180 4.89 -11.75 -8.78
CA GLY A 180 5.61 -12.85 -8.14
C GLY A 180 5.53 -14.14 -8.93
N GLY A 181 6.50 -15.04 -8.73
CA GLY A 181 6.47 -16.39 -9.31
C GLY A 181 5.43 -17.30 -8.65
N SER A 182 4.34 -16.77 -8.19
CA SER A 182 3.39 -17.53 -7.40
C SER A 182 2.26 -18.09 -8.24
N ALA A 183 2.45 -19.33 -8.63
CA ALA A 183 1.36 -20.29 -8.80
C ALA A 183 0.69 -20.51 -7.43
N THR A 184 -0.03 -19.54 -6.88
CA THR A 184 -0.53 -19.65 -5.50
C THR A 184 -2.04 -19.65 -5.45
N PRO A 185 -2.59 -20.13 -4.31
CA PRO A 185 -4.01 -20.03 -3.97
C PRO A 185 -4.58 -18.59 -4.04
N GLY A 186 -3.70 -17.60 -4.28
CA GLY A 186 -4.03 -16.22 -4.61
C GLY A 186 -4.71 -16.01 -5.96
N ALA A 187 -4.56 -16.93 -6.89
CA ALA A 187 -4.97 -16.79 -8.29
C ALA A 187 -6.46 -16.52 -8.55
N LEU A 188 -7.34 -16.80 -7.60
CA LEU A 188 -8.77 -16.58 -7.79
C LEU A 188 -9.12 -15.08 -7.99
N ALA A 189 -8.46 -14.18 -7.32
CA ALA A 189 -8.72 -12.75 -7.45
C ALA A 189 -8.26 -12.17 -8.82
N PRO A 190 -7.10 -12.54 -9.36
CA PRO A 190 -6.73 -12.24 -10.74
C PRO A 190 -7.66 -12.87 -11.78
N ALA A 191 -8.12 -14.11 -11.56
CA ALA A 191 -8.98 -14.83 -12.51
C ALA A 191 -10.35 -14.19 -12.76
N VAL A 192 -10.82 -13.31 -11.87
CA VAL A 192 -12.07 -12.55 -12.03
C VAL A 192 -11.84 -11.10 -12.47
N ALA A 193 -10.61 -10.72 -12.81
CA ALA A 193 -10.31 -9.44 -13.42
C ALA A 193 -10.64 -9.46 -14.92
N ASP A 194 -10.92 -8.29 -15.51
CA ASP A 194 -11.18 -8.19 -16.96
C ASP A 194 -9.89 -8.41 -17.77
N LEU A 195 -8.76 -7.98 -17.21
CA LEU A 195 -7.43 -8.15 -17.83
C LEU A 195 -6.43 -8.57 -16.74
N THR A 196 -5.65 -9.61 -17.04
CA THR A 196 -4.58 -10.07 -16.15
C THR A 196 -3.24 -10.04 -16.89
N PHE A 197 -2.25 -9.44 -16.26
CA PHE A 197 -0.88 -9.35 -16.75
C PHE A 197 0.05 -10.08 -15.79
N GLU A 198 0.94 -10.89 -16.32
CA GLU A 198 2.03 -11.49 -15.55
C GLU A 198 3.33 -10.79 -15.87
N VAL A 199 4.05 -10.36 -14.83
CA VAL A 199 5.42 -9.85 -14.97
C VAL A 199 6.36 -11.03 -14.73
N GLY A 200 6.78 -11.69 -15.79
CA GLY A 200 7.68 -12.84 -15.74
C GLY A 200 9.15 -12.44 -15.79
N GLY A 201 10.02 -13.21 -15.16
CA GLY A 201 11.45 -13.04 -15.29
C GLY A 201 12.27 -13.79 -14.25
N SER A 202 12.53 -15.06 -14.47
CA SER A 202 13.73 -15.72 -13.91
C SER A 202 14.88 -15.51 -14.91
N GLY A 203 15.69 -14.45 -14.71
CA GLY A 203 16.98 -14.29 -15.38
C GLY A 203 16.99 -13.50 -16.68
N GLY A 204 16.44 -12.31 -16.70
CA GLY A 204 16.53 -11.47 -17.90
C GLY A 204 15.62 -10.26 -17.86
N SER A 205 15.22 -9.75 -18.98
CA SER A 205 14.31 -8.62 -19.08
C SER A 205 12.91 -9.00 -18.60
N PRO A 206 12.21 -8.14 -17.88
CA PRO A 206 10.82 -8.36 -17.54
C PRO A 206 9.99 -8.45 -18.83
N HIS A 207 9.18 -9.48 -18.96
CA HIS A 207 8.23 -9.58 -20.04
C HIS A 207 6.82 -9.66 -19.49
N PHE A 208 5.92 -8.98 -20.14
CA PHE A 208 4.50 -9.04 -19.81
C PHE A 208 3.86 -10.16 -20.63
N ARG A 209 3.11 -11.00 -19.95
CA ARG A 209 2.27 -12.00 -20.58
C ARG A 209 0.82 -11.64 -20.32
N PHE A 210 0.04 -11.60 -21.37
CA PHE A 210 -1.40 -11.56 -21.27
C PHE A 210 -1.89 -12.97 -20.94
N LEU A 211 -2.57 -13.13 -19.80
CA LEU A 211 -3.16 -14.41 -19.42
C LEU A 211 -4.63 -14.39 -19.83
N ASP A 212 -5.02 -15.33 -20.68
CA ASP A 212 -6.42 -15.64 -20.91
C ASP A 212 -6.99 -16.50 -19.76
N GLU A 213 -8.32 -16.68 -19.75
CA GLU A 213 -8.99 -17.49 -18.69
C GLU A 213 -8.40 -18.90 -18.59
N ALA A 214 -7.99 -19.51 -19.71
CA ALA A 214 -7.44 -20.88 -19.72
C ALA A 214 -6.07 -20.93 -19.02
N ALA A 215 -5.23 -19.92 -19.17
CA ALA A 215 -3.92 -19.84 -18.53
C ALA A 215 -4.03 -19.64 -17.01
N CYS A 216 -5.06 -18.93 -16.52
CA CYS A 216 -5.28 -18.73 -15.09
C CYS A 216 -5.64 -20.03 -14.32
N TRP A 217 -6.17 -21.03 -15.02
CA TRP A 217 -6.61 -22.31 -14.41
C TRP A 217 -5.62 -23.46 -14.61
N ALA A 218 -4.53 -23.25 -15.34
CA ALA A 218 -3.56 -24.29 -15.70
C ALA A 218 -2.37 -24.41 -14.72
N GLY A 219 -2.34 -23.61 -13.63
CA GLY A 219 -1.28 -23.58 -12.62
C GLY A 219 -1.54 -24.42 -11.38
#